data_1dd403deb6f77307b849ad60e930a41f
#
_entry.id   1dd403deb6f77307b849ad60e930a41f
#
_cell.length_a   1.000
_cell.length_b   1.000
_cell.length_c   1.000
_cell.angle_alpha   90.00
_cell.angle_beta   90.00
_cell.angle_gamma   90.00
#
_symmetry.space_group_name_H-M   'P 1'
#
loop_
_entity.id
_entity.type
_entity.pdbx_description
1 polymer ?
#
loop_
_entity_poly.entity_id
_entity_poly.type
_entity_poly.pdbx_seq_one_letter_code
_entity_poly.pdbx_strand_id
1 'polypeptide(L)'
;FWNVYELAEKRFSRKKTESAKDGNVQKECLQSGFTQAAAAKYGDHIFIAIAGLTALSFAAFLFEAVRLGYVPFLLRGVPHAYSYFHISGVHYLTVSCVLVPSMEVLLWFYKREMKKTEKILSLILTGVALLIPVLCVSRFQLIFAVILAVLTFMIVSGHRKLRYLFFAAAGLVPLYVILTIARSHDVTYLNGIFEMKNAATPI
;
A
#
# COMPACT_ATOMS: atom_id res chain seq x y z
N PHE A 1 -7.19 -13.71 21.09
CA PHE A 1 -7.58 -13.19 19.74
C PHE A 1 -8.26 -14.27 18.90
N TRP A 2 -7.85 -15.54 18.96
CA TRP A 2 -8.41 -16.66 18.18
C TRP A 2 -9.86 -16.96 18.54
N ASN A 3 -10.21 -16.94 19.83
CA ASN A 3 -11.56 -17.25 20.34
C ASN A 3 -12.65 -16.24 19.93
N VAL A 4 -12.28 -14.98 19.73
CA VAL A 4 -13.26 -13.95 19.33
C VAL A 4 -13.64 -14.09 17.85
N TYR A 5 -12.71 -14.55 17.02
CA TYR A 5 -12.94 -14.79 15.59
C TYR A 5 -13.84 -16.01 15.34
N GLU A 6 -13.62 -17.09 16.08
CA GLU A 6 -14.43 -18.32 15.99
C GLU A 6 -15.87 -18.09 16.48
N LEU A 7 -16.04 -17.27 17.51
CA LEU A 7 -17.36 -16.85 18.01
C LEU A 7 -18.10 -15.95 17.00
N ALA A 8 -17.40 -15.08 16.30
CA ALA A 8 -17.98 -14.24 15.26
C ALA A 8 -18.41 -15.09 14.05
N GLU A 9 -17.60 -16.04 13.63
CA GLU A 9 -17.89 -16.94 12.51
C GLU A 9 -19.06 -17.88 12.80
N LYS A 10 -19.12 -18.44 14.02
CA LYS A 10 -20.26 -19.25 14.48
C LYS A 10 -21.56 -18.42 14.59
N ARG A 11 -21.49 -17.17 15.03
CA ARG A 11 -22.67 -16.27 15.05
C ARG A 11 -23.14 -15.89 13.66
N PHE A 12 -22.22 -15.68 12.73
CA PHE A 12 -22.53 -15.35 11.33
C PHE A 12 -23.15 -16.56 10.60
N SER A 13 -22.62 -17.75 10.85
CA SER A 13 -23.13 -19.01 10.28
C SER A 13 -24.51 -19.37 10.84
N ARG A 14 -24.74 -19.16 12.15
CA ARG A 14 -26.04 -19.41 12.81
C ARG A 14 -27.13 -18.47 12.32
N LYS A 15 -26.84 -17.18 12.16
CA LYS A 15 -27.78 -16.21 11.59
C LYS A 15 -28.17 -16.53 10.15
N LYS A 16 -27.25 -17.11 9.36
CA LYS A 16 -27.51 -17.51 7.98
C LYS A 16 -28.44 -18.72 7.89
N THR A 17 -28.42 -19.59 8.89
CA THR A 17 -29.25 -20.80 8.94
C THR A 17 -30.66 -20.53 9.52
N GLU A 18 -30.79 -19.58 10.44
CA GLU A 18 -32.08 -19.16 10.99
C GLU A 18 -32.89 -18.27 10.04
N SER A 19 -32.20 -17.42 9.22
CA SER A 19 -32.85 -16.54 8.23
C SER A 19 -33.44 -17.30 7.03
N ALA A 20 -33.04 -18.56 6.82
CA ALA A 20 -33.57 -19.40 5.72
C ALA A 20 -34.95 -20.02 6.02
N LYS A 21 -35.50 -19.88 7.21
CA LYS A 21 -36.76 -20.54 7.63
C LYS A 21 -37.98 -19.63 7.73
N ASP A 22 -37.82 -18.31 7.75
CA ASP A 22 -38.96 -17.38 7.82
C ASP A 22 -39.01 -16.46 6.60
N GLY A 23 -40.16 -16.45 5.92
CA GLY A 23 -40.45 -15.75 4.67
C GLY A 23 -40.33 -14.22 4.73
N ASN A 24 -39.14 -13.67 4.86
CA ASN A 24 -38.87 -12.24 5.03
C ASN A 24 -38.00 -11.66 3.91
N VAL A 25 -38.26 -12.06 2.65
CA VAL A 25 -37.58 -11.54 1.44
C VAL A 25 -37.61 -10.00 1.37
N GLN A 26 -38.64 -9.38 1.93
CA GLN A 26 -38.81 -7.93 1.90
C GLN A 26 -37.94 -7.19 2.93
N LYS A 27 -37.61 -7.81 4.08
CA LYS A 27 -36.68 -7.24 5.07
C LYS A 27 -35.23 -7.41 4.65
N GLU A 28 -34.88 -8.50 3.98
CA GLU A 28 -33.52 -8.68 3.41
C GLU A 28 -33.23 -7.66 2.32
N CYS A 29 -34.21 -7.32 1.48
CA CYS A 29 -34.03 -6.33 0.42
C CYS A 29 -33.81 -4.90 0.99
N LEU A 30 -34.53 -4.53 2.04
CA LEU A 30 -34.35 -3.25 2.76
C LEU A 30 -33.02 -3.20 3.53
N GLN A 31 -32.64 -4.30 4.16
CA GLN A 31 -31.40 -4.39 4.92
C GLN A 31 -30.15 -4.44 4.01
N SER A 32 -30.25 -5.09 2.84
CA SER A 32 -29.21 -5.08 1.81
C SER A 32 -29.05 -3.69 1.19
N GLY A 33 -30.15 -2.97 0.92
CA GLY A 33 -30.11 -1.61 0.41
C GLY A 33 -29.49 -0.62 1.40
N PHE A 34 -29.80 -0.75 2.69
CA PHE A 34 -29.21 0.09 3.73
C PHE A 34 -27.71 -0.19 3.93
N THR A 35 -27.29 -1.45 3.92
CA THR A 35 -25.87 -1.83 4.01
C THR A 35 -25.10 -1.41 2.77
N GLN A 36 -25.69 -1.46 1.58
CA GLN A 36 -25.08 -1.03 0.35
C GLN A 36 -24.93 0.50 0.29
N ALA A 37 -25.92 1.26 0.73
CA ALA A 37 -25.83 2.72 0.82
C ALA A 37 -24.79 3.17 1.86
N ALA A 38 -24.72 2.48 3.00
CA ALA A 38 -23.68 2.74 4.00
C ALA A 38 -22.29 2.40 3.44
N ALA A 39 -22.11 1.28 2.76
CA ALA A 39 -20.84 0.88 2.14
C ALA A 39 -20.39 1.90 1.07
N ALA A 40 -21.33 2.40 0.24
CA ALA A 40 -21.03 3.44 -0.75
C ALA A 40 -20.55 4.74 -0.10
N LYS A 41 -21.20 5.16 0.99
CA LYS A 41 -20.79 6.36 1.75
C LYS A 41 -19.39 6.20 2.35
N TYR A 42 -19.07 5.02 2.91
CA TYR A 42 -17.69 4.74 3.37
C TYR A 42 -16.69 4.76 2.22
N GLY A 43 -17.07 4.26 1.03
CA GLY A 43 -16.24 4.33 -0.17
C GLY A 43 -15.90 5.76 -0.57
N ASP A 44 -16.85 6.70 -0.49
CA ASP A 44 -16.60 8.11 -0.79
C ASP A 44 -15.62 8.74 0.22
N HIS A 45 -15.77 8.43 1.51
CA HIS A 45 -14.81 8.90 2.53
C HIS A 45 -13.40 8.32 2.31
N ILE A 46 -13.29 7.04 1.93
CA ILE A 46 -11.99 6.42 1.60
C ILE A 46 -11.37 7.10 0.39
N PHE A 47 -12.15 7.41 -0.65
CA PHE A 47 -11.66 8.10 -1.84
C PHE A 47 -11.13 9.51 -1.50
N ILE A 48 -11.86 10.29 -0.69
CA ILE A 48 -11.42 11.60 -0.21
C ILE A 48 -10.14 11.47 0.63
N ALA A 49 -10.06 10.45 1.47
CA ALA A 49 -8.88 10.21 2.29
C ALA A 49 -7.65 9.82 1.44
N ILE A 50 -7.81 9.01 0.38
CA ILE A 50 -6.76 8.71 -0.60
C ILE A 50 -6.27 10.00 -1.26
N ALA A 51 -7.19 10.83 -1.76
CA ALA A 51 -6.85 12.08 -2.42
C ALA A 51 -6.13 13.05 -1.46
N GLY A 52 -6.66 13.23 -0.25
CA GLY A 52 -6.09 14.09 0.77
C GLY A 52 -4.69 13.62 1.23
N LEU A 53 -4.55 12.33 1.49
CA LEU A 53 -3.28 11.75 1.94
C LEU A 53 -2.22 11.82 0.83
N THR A 54 -2.59 11.52 -0.42
CA THR A 54 -1.68 11.63 -1.57
C THR A 54 -1.24 13.07 -1.77
N ALA A 55 -2.17 14.03 -1.76
CA ALA A 55 -1.86 15.45 -1.92
C ALA A 55 -0.97 15.96 -0.79
N LEU A 56 -1.25 15.60 0.46
CA LEU A 56 -0.46 15.98 1.63
C LEU A 56 0.96 15.40 1.57
N SER A 57 1.09 14.10 1.27
CA SER A 57 2.39 13.44 1.16
C SER A 57 3.22 13.99 0.01
N PHE A 58 2.59 14.29 -1.13
CA PHE A 58 3.27 14.87 -2.29
C PHE A 58 3.71 16.31 -2.01
N ALA A 59 2.86 17.12 -1.36
CA ALA A 59 3.22 18.48 -0.93
C ALA A 59 4.38 18.47 0.07
N ALA A 60 4.37 17.55 1.04
CA ALA A 60 5.45 17.38 1.99
C ALA A 60 6.76 16.97 1.29
N PHE A 61 6.69 16.03 0.34
CA PHE A 61 7.84 15.63 -0.48
C PHE A 61 8.41 16.81 -1.29
N LEU A 62 7.54 17.59 -1.95
CA LEU A 62 7.99 18.77 -2.70
C LEU A 62 8.63 19.82 -1.78
N PHE A 63 8.05 20.04 -0.59
CA PHE A 63 8.62 20.95 0.39
C PHE A 63 10.03 20.49 0.82
N GLU A 64 10.21 19.19 1.10
CA GLU A 64 11.55 18.63 1.41
C GLU A 64 12.50 18.81 0.24
N ALA A 65 12.08 18.51 -0.99
CA ALA A 65 12.92 18.64 -2.20
C ALA A 65 13.35 20.09 -2.44
N VAL A 66 12.45 21.04 -2.30
CA VAL A 66 12.76 22.48 -2.46
C VAL A 66 13.68 22.97 -1.33
N ARG A 67 13.41 22.59 -0.10
CA ARG A 67 14.15 23.03 1.08
C ARG A 67 15.58 22.47 1.11
N LEU A 68 15.74 21.22 0.70
CA LEU A 68 17.05 20.54 0.64
C LEU A 68 17.79 20.79 -0.66
N GLY A 69 17.09 21.26 -1.71
CA GLY A 69 17.69 21.61 -2.99
C GLY A 69 17.99 20.41 -3.90
N TYR A 70 17.52 19.19 -3.56
CA TYR A 70 17.75 18.01 -4.39
C TYR A 70 16.65 16.95 -4.21
N VAL A 71 16.59 16.02 -5.16
CA VAL A 71 15.78 14.80 -5.10
C VAL A 71 16.74 13.61 -5.17
N PRO A 72 16.69 12.65 -4.22
CA PRO A 72 17.66 11.56 -4.15
C PRO A 72 17.80 10.75 -5.43
N PHE A 73 16.68 10.48 -6.11
CA PHE A 73 16.67 9.74 -7.38
C PHE A 73 17.44 10.43 -8.51
N LEU A 74 17.45 11.77 -8.53
CA LEU A 74 18.09 12.57 -9.57
C LEU A 74 19.57 12.86 -9.25
N LEU A 75 19.99 12.69 -8.00
CA LEU A 75 21.35 13.00 -7.57
C LEU A 75 22.27 11.80 -7.83
N ARG A 76 23.11 11.94 -8.85
CA ARG A 76 24.10 10.91 -9.22
C ARG A 76 25.41 11.12 -8.50
N GLY A 77 26.05 10.02 -8.07
CA GLY A 77 27.43 10.04 -7.56
C GLY A 77 27.59 10.47 -6.10
N VAL A 78 26.52 10.75 -5.36
CA VAL A 78 26.60 11.06 -3.93
C VAL A 78 26.12 9.83 -3.13
N PRO A 79 27.04 9.10 -2.47
CA PRO A 79 26.66 7.97 -1.64
C PRO A 79 25.77 8.44 -0.49
N HIS A 80 24.74 7.65 -0.19
CA HIS A 80 23.82 7.89 0.92
C HIS A 80 22.98 9.19 0.87
N ALA A 81 22.82 9.83 -0.30
CA ALA A 81 22.01 11.05 -0.47
C ALA A 81 20.59 10.90 0.11
N TYR A 82 20.00 9.71 -0.01
CA TYR A 82 18.67 9.40 0.54
C TYR A 82 18.63 9.47 2.09
N SER A 83 19.75 9.21 2.78
CA SER A 83 19.80 9.23 4.26
C SER A 83 19.74 10.66 4.82
N TYR A 84 20.09 11.64 4.02
CA TYR A 84 20.03 13.06 4.37
C TYR A 84 18.77 13.75 3.86
N PHE A 85 17.96 13.04 3.06
CA PHE A 85 16.70 13.57 2.52
C PHE A 85 15.58 13.40 3.54
N HIS A 86 15.63 14.20 4.59
CA HIS A 86 14.56 14.26 5.58
C HIS A 86 14.59 15.60 6.35
N ILE A 87 13.41 16.15 6.56
CA ILE A 87 13.19 17.25 7.51
C ILE A 87 12.40 16.67 8.67
N SER A 88 12.93 16.80 9.88
CA SER A 88 12.28 16.25 11.08
C SER A 88 10.84 16.77 11.19
N GLY A 89 9.90 15.86 11.37
CA GLY A 89 8.47 16.18 11.41
C GLY A 89 7.79 16.12 10.03
N VAL A 90 8.31 16.75 8.99
CA VAL A 90 7.73 16.78 7.64
C VAL A 90 7.84 15.40 6.98
N HIS A 91 8.94 14.73 7.19
CA HIS A 91 9.21 13.42 6.58
C HIS A 91 8.16 12.35 6.94
N TYR A 92 7.53 12.44 8.12
CA TYR A 92 6.43 11.54 8.48
C TYR A 92 5.22 11.70 7.57
N LEU A 93 4.93 12.93 7.10
CA LEU A 93 3.88 13.19 6.13
C LEU A 93 4.27 12.64 4.76
N THR A 94 5.53 12.81 4.36
CA THR A 94 6.05 12.24 3.11
C THR A 94 5.92 10.71 3.10
N VAL A 95 6.28 10.04 4.19
CA VAL A 95 6.21 8.57 4.34
C VAL A 95 4.78 8.05 4.41
N SER A 96 3.81 8.85 4.83
CA SER A 96 2.42 8.42 4.97
C SER A 96 1.77 7.95 3.65
N CYS A 97 2.37 8.29 2.49
CA CYS A 97 1.97 7.76 1.18
C CYS A 97 1.93 6.23 1.11
N VAL A 98 2.67 5.54 1.98
CA VAL A 98 2.71 4.07 2.09
C VAL A 98 1.34 3.46 2.41
N LEU A 99 0.44 4.20 3.05
CA LEU A 99 -0.90 3.74 3.38
C LEU A 99 -1.86 3.76 2.19
N VAL A 100 -1.58 4.58 1.16
CA VAL A 100 -2.48 4.79 0.02
C VAL A 100 -2.82 3.49 -0.72
N PRO A 101 -1.87 2.59 -1.06
CA PRO A 101 -2.20 1.34 -1.75
C PRO A 101 -3.13 0.42 -0.95
N SER A 102 -3.01 0.40 0.37
CA SER A 102 -3.92 -0.38 1.22
C SER A 102 -5.34 0.22 1.25
N MET A 103 -5.43 1.55 1.25
CA MET A 103 -6.71 2.26 1.16
C MET A 103 -7.37 2.08 -0.21
N GLU A 104 -6.60 2.00 -1.31
CA GLU A 104 -7.09 1.69 -2.64
C GLU A 104 -7.73 0.29 -2.69
N VAL A 105 -7.12 -0.70 -2.05
CA VAL A 105 -7.70 -2.04 -1.92
C VAL A 105 -9.05 -1.97 -1.18
N LEU A 106 -9.13 -1.23 -0.06
CA LEU A 106 -10.38 -1.03 0.66
C LEU A 106 -11.45 -0.35 -0.21
N LEU A 107 -11.06 0.68 -0.96
CA LEU A 107 -11.97 1.39 -1.85
C LEU A 107 -12.63 0.44 -2.86
N TRP A 108 -11.85 -0.47 -3.47
CA TRP A 108 -12.36 -1.44 -4.43
C TRP A 108 -13.36 -2.44 -3.83
N PHE A 109 -13.22 -2.74 -2.55
CA PHE A 109 -14.15 -3.62 -1.85
C PHE A 109 -15.43 -2.91 -1.41
N TYR A 110 -15.32 -1.68 -0.91
CA TYR A 110 -16.46 -0.93 -0.40
C TYR A 110 -17.28 -0.25 -1.50
N LYS A 111 -16.64 0.24 -2.57
CA LYS A 111 -17.29 0.94 -3.68
C LYS A 111 -17.20 0.12 -4.97
N ARG A 112 -18.01 -0.93 -5.07
CA ARG A 112 -18.02 -1.82 -6.23
C ARG A 112 -18.45 -1.13 -7.53
N GLU A 113 -19.40 -0.18 -7.45
CA GLU A 113 -19.95 0.56 -8.59
C GLU A 113 -19.30 1.95 -8.70
N MET A 114 -18.02 1.97 -9.01
CA MET A 114 -17.29 3.22 -9.30
C MET A 114 -17.47 3.62 -10.75
N LYS A 115 -17.68 4.94 -10.99
CA LYS A 115 -17.57 5.50 -12.34
C LYS A 115 -16.17 5.27 -12.88
N LYS A 116 -16.05 5.07 -14.20
CA LYS A 116 -14.73 4.86 -14.84
C LYS A 116 -13.74 5.97 -14.51
N THR A 117 -14.20 7.22 -14.46
CA THR A 117 -13.37 8.39 -14.09
C THR A 117 -12.85 8.33 -12.67
N GLU A 118 -13.67 7.95 -11.69
CA GLU A 118 -13.26 7.80 -10.30
C GLU A 118 -12.21 6.69 -10.15
N LYS A 119 -12.43 5.57 -10.84
CA LYS A 119 -11.50 4.44 -10.83
C LYS A 119 -10.13 4.80 -11.43
N ILE A 120 -10.13 5.54 -12.55
CA ILE A 120 -8.87 5.99 -13.15
C ILE A 120 -8.18 7.01 -12.24
N LEU A 121 -8.94 7.92 -11.65
CA LEU A 121 -8.40 8.95 -10.75
C LEU A 121 -7.78 8.31 -9.49
N SER A 122 -8.45 7.33 -8.86
CA SER A 122 -7.89 6.64 -7.67
C SER A 122 -6.61 5.89 -8.02
N LEU A 123 -6.54 5.23 -9.18
CA LEU A 123 -5.32 4.58 -9.66
C LEU A 123 -4.18 5.57 -9.93
N ILE A 124 -4.49 6.74 -10.51
CA ILE A 124 -3.49 7.80 -10.72
C ILE A 124 -2.96 8.30 -9.38
N LEU A 125 -3.85 8.57 -8.42
CA LEU A 125 -3.47 9.01 -7.08
C LEU A 125 -2.57 7.97 -6.38
N THR A 126 -2.92 6.69 -6.46
CA THR A 126 -2.10 5.60 -5.92
C THR A 126 -0.76 5.50 -6.65
N GLY A 127 -0.73 5.70 -7.97
CA GLY A 127 0.51 5.77 -8.74
C GLY A 127 1.41 6.92 -8.30
N VAL A 128 0.84 8.12 -8.08
CA VAL A 128 1.57 9.28 -7.55
C VAL A 128 2.10 9.00 -6.14
N ALA A 129 1.29 8.39 -5.28
CA ALA A 129 1.72 8.01 -3.93
C ALA A 129 2.89 7.01 -3.95
N LEU A 130 2.89 6.03 -4.85
CA LEU A 130 3.98 5.07 -5.02
C LEU A 130 5.23 5.68 -5.70
N LEU A 131 5.06 6.76 -6.46
CA LEU A 131 6.18 7.49 -7.06
C LEU A 131 7.05 8.17 -5.99
N ILE A 132 6.47 8.65 -4.89
CA ILE A 132 7.20 9.33 -3.81
C ILE A 132 8.33 8.45 -3.24
N PRO A 133 8.09 7.21 -2.75
CA PRO A 133 9.16 6.34 -2.27
C PRO A 133 10.18 5.98 -3.35
N VAL A 134 9.79 5.93 -4.64
CA VAL A 134 10.74 5.73 -5.74
C VAL A 134 11.66 6.93 -5.88
N LEU A 135 11.14 8.16 -5.85
CA LEU A 135 11.93 9.39 -5.93
C LEU A 135 12.83 9.58 -4.69
N CYS A 136 12.39 9.12 -3.52
CA CYS A 136 13.18 9.06 -2.30
C CYS A 136 14.21 7.90 -2.31
N VAL A 137 14.17 6.99 -3.29
CA VAL A 137 14.97 5.74 -3.34
C VAL A 137 14.80 4.90 -2.08
N SER A 138 13.62 4.93 -1.50
CA SER A 138 13.29 4.25 -0.24
C SER A 138 12.68 2.88 -0.48
N ARG A 139 13.53 1.86 -0.51
CA ARG A 139 13.13 0.46 -0.74
C ARG A 139 12.18 -0.06 0.33
N PHE A 140 12.43 0.30 1.59
CA PHE A 140 11.60 -0.16 2.71
C PHE A 140 10.18 0.37 2.64
N GLN A 141 9.99 1.63 2.24
CA GLN A 141 8.66 2.21 2.09
C GLN A 141 7.85 1.50 1.01
N LEU A 142 8.48 1.14 -0.13
CA LEU A 142 7.82 0.39 -1.20
C LEU A 142 7.45 -1.03 -0.77
N ILE A 143 8.38 -1.75 -0.13
CA ILE A 143 8.12 -3.09 0.40
C ILE A 143 6.96 -3.04 1.39
N PHE A 144 6.98 -2.07 2.29
CA PHE A 144 5.95 -1.91 3.32
C PHE A 144 4.58 -1.58 2.71
N ALA A 145 4.53 -0.68 1.69
CA ALA A 145 3.32 -0.34 0.97
C ALA A 145 2.66 -1.58 0.32
N VAL A 146 3.46 -2.41 -0.35
CA VAL A 146 2.97 -3.64 -1.00
C VAL A 146 2.51 -4.67 0.02
N ILE A 147 3.28 -4.87 1.10
CA ILE A 147 2.89 -5.80 2.17
C ILE A 147 1.56 -5.36 2.80
N LEU A 148 1.41 -4.08 3.13
CA LEU A 148 0.16 -3.55 3.68
C LEU A 148 -1.02 -3.76 2.73
N ALA A 149 -0.85 -3.47 1.44
CA ALA A 149 -1.89 -3.67 0.44
C ALA A 149 -2.31 -5.15 0.33
N VAL A 150 -1.34 -6.07 0.31
CA VAL A 150 -1.60 -7.52 0.26
C VAL A 150 -2.28 -8.01 1.53
N LEU A 151 -1.83 -7.59 2.70
CA LEU A 151 -2.46 -7.96 3.97
C LEU A 151 -3.90 -7.44 4.04
N THR A 152 -4.13 -6.20 3.62
CA THR A 152 -5.48 -5.61 3.55
C THR A 152 -6.36 -6.42 2.59
N PHE A 153 -5.84 -6.78 1.42
CA PHE A 153 -6.55 -7.64 0.47
C PHE A 153 -6.91 -8.99 1.07
N MET A 154 -5.97 -9.66 1.75
CA MET A 154 -6.19 -10.95 2.38
C MET A 154 -7.25 -10.88 3.49
N ILE A 155 -7.24 -9.81 4.29
CA ILE A 155 -8.20 -9.61 5.38
C ILE A 155 -9.60 -9.38 4.80
N VAL A 156 -9.74 -8.46 3.84
CA VAL A 156 -11.05 -8.04 3.32
C VAL A 156 -11.67 -9.08 2.39
N SER A 157 -10.85 -9.77 1.58
CA SER A 157 -11.32 -10.83 0.69
C SER A 157 -11.61 -12.15 1.40
N GLY A 158 -11.17 -12.32 2.64
CA GLY A 158 -11.25 -13.59 3.36
C GLY A 158 -10.37 -14.72 2.79
N HIS A 159 -9.58 -14.41 1.74
CA HIS A 159 -8.72 -15.38 1.09
C HIS A 159 -7.36 -15.46 1.80
N ARG A 160 -7.23 -16.40 2.74
CA ARG A 160 -5.98 -16.63 3.52
C ARG A 160 -4.96 -17.49 2.78
N LYS A 161 -4.91 -17.45 1.45
CA LYS A 161 -3.96 -18.28 0.68
C LYS A 161 -2.59 -17.61 0.63
N LEU A 162 -1.61 -18.23 1.21
CA LEU A 162 -0.21 -17.77 1.28
C LEU A 162 0.41 -17.46 -0.10
N ARG A 163 -0.17 -18.04 -1.17
CA ARG A 163 0.26 -17.80 -2.56
C ARG A 163 0.22 -16.30 -2.95
N TYR A 164 -0.71 -15.50 -2.41
CA TYR A 164 -0.76 -14.07 -2.72
C TYR A 164 0.45 -13.32 -2.16
N LEU A 165 0.89 -13.70 -0.95
CA LEU A 165 2.11 -13.16 -0.35
C LEU A 165 3.34 -13.56 -1.16
N PHE A 166 3.37 -14.80 -1.68
CA PHE A 166 4.45 -15.26 -2.55
C PHE A 166 4.53 -14.48 -3.86
N PHE A 167 3.39 -14.24 -4.54
CA PHE A 167 3.36 -13.42 -5.76
C PHE A 167 3.77 -11.97 -5.49
N ALA A 168 3.34 -11.40 -4.36
CA ALA A 168 3.77 -10.07 -3.96
C ALA A 168 5.29 -10.01 -3.72
N ALA A 169 5.84 -10.99 -3.00
CA ALA A 169 7.28 -11.09 -2.78
C ALA A 169 8.05 -11.26 -4.10
N ALA A 170 7.57 -12.12 -5.01
CA ALA A 170 8.18 -12.30 -6.32
C ALA A 170 8.20 -11.01 -7.17
N GLY A 171 7.14 -10.18 -7.08
CA GLY A 171 7.09 -8.87 -7.72
C GLY A 171 8.00 -7.82 -7.04
N LEU A 172 8.21 -7.93 -5.72
CA LEU A 172 9.08 -7.01 -4.98
C LEU A 172 10.57 -7.23 -5.24
N VAL A 173 11.00 -8.48 -5.55
CA VAL A 173 12.41 -8.79 -5.81
C VAL A 173 13.00 -7.95 -6.97
N PRO A 174 12.41 -7.94 -8.18
CA PRO A 174 12.95 -7.12 -9.28
C PRO A 174 12.90 -5.63 -8.96
N LEU A 175 11.84 -5.16 -8.29
CA LEU A 175 11.75 -3.77 -7.87
C LEU A 175 12.86 -3.41 -6.87
N TYR A 176 13.14 -4.27 -5.92
CA TYR A 176 14.24 -4.10 -4.96
C TYR A 176 15.60 -4.03 -5.68
N VAL A 177 15.82 -4.90 -6.67
CA VAL A 177 17.07 -4.91 -7.47
C VAL A 177 17.20 -3.61 -8.26
N ILE A 178 16.15 -3.17 -8.96
CA ILE A 178 16.15 -1.93 -9.75
C ILE A 178 16.47 -0.72 -8.84
N LEU A 179 15.82 -0.61 -7.68
CA LEU A 179 16.08 0.47 -6.73
C LEU A 179 17.46 0.38 -6.09
N THR A 180 18.03 -0.83 -5.97
CA THR A 180 19.39 -1.02 -5.48
C THR A 180 20.39 -0.50 -6.51
N ILE A 181 20.19 -0.82 -7.79
CA ILE A 181 21.01 -0.33 -8.89
C ILE A 181 20.90 1.21 -9.00
N ALA A 182 19.68 1.75 -8.95
CA ALA A 182 19.46 3.20 -8.97
C ALA A 182 20.14 3.92 -7.80
N ARG A 183 20.21 3.27 -6.64
CA ARG A 183 20.88 3.83 -5.45
C ARG A 183 22.40 3.80 -5.53
N SER A 184 22.98 2.75 -6.10
CA SER A 184 24.44 2.58 -6.18
C SER A 184 25.04 3.35 -7.34
N HIS A 185 24.24 3.74 -8.33
CA HIS A 185 24.66 4.38 -9.60
C HIS A 185 25.77 3.64 -10.36
N ASP A 186 26.10 2.42 -9.94
CA ASP A 186 27.16 1.65 -10.54
C ASP A 186 26.77 0.17 -10.59
N VAL A 187 26.85 -0.42 -11.80
CA VAL A 187 26.61 -1.85 -12.01
C VAL A 187 27.69 -2.68 -11.30
N THR A 188 28.86 -2.09 -11.03
CA THR A 188 29.95 -2.68 -10.24
C THR A 188 29.59 -2.97 -8.80
N TYR A 189 28.52 -2.35 -8.26
CA TYR A 189 28.07 -2.64 -6.89
C TYR A 189 27.51 -4.06 -6.73
N LEU A 190 26.88 -4.61 -7.75
CA LEU A 190 26.48 -6.05 -7.74
C LEU A 190 27.71 -6.94 -7.72
N ASN A 191 28.74 -6.61 -8.49
CA ASN A 191 30.02 -7.30 -8.45
C ASN A 191 30.71 -7.12 -7.09
N GLY A 192 30.65 -5.93 -6.47
CA GLY A 192 31.19 -5.65 -5.14
C GLY A 192 30.49 -6.40 -4.00
N ILE A 193 29.19 -6.70 -4.12
CA ILE A 193 28.51 -7.59 -3.15
C ILE A 193 29.02 -9.02 -3.29
N PHE A 194 29.30 -9.48 -4.49
CA PHE A 194 29.93 -10.80 -4.73
C PHE A 194 31.39 -10.81 -4.31
N GLU A 195 32.13 -9.74 -4.48
CA GLU A 195 33.53 -9.62 -4.06
C GLU A 195 33.69 -9.45 -2.53
N MET A 196 32.80 -8.71 -1.84
CA MET A 196 32.81 -8.66 -0.38
C MET A 196 32.54 -10.02 0.27
N LYS A 197 31.81 -10.91 -0.39
CA LYS A 197 31.63 -12.29 0.05
C LYS A 197 32.93 -13.10 -0.05
N ASN A 198 33.78 -12.77 -1.01
CA ASN A 198 35.08 -13.43 -1.20
C ASN A 198 36.20 -12.78 -0.35
N ALA A 199 36.08 -11.49 -0.02
CA ALA A 199 37.04 -10.78 0.85
C ALA A 199 36.84 -11.03 2.37
N ALA A 200 35.70 -11.63 2.76
CA ALA A 200 35.42 -12.01 4.15
C ALA A 200 35.93 -13.41 4.54
N THR A 201 36.81 -14.02 3.75
CA THR A 201 37.58 -15.18 4.20
C THR A 201 38.79 -14.68 4.99
N PRO A 202 38.81 -14.87 6.33
CA PRO A 202 39.99 -14.54 7.10
C PRO A 202 41.15 -15.44 6.67
N ILE A 203 42.30 -14.83 6.40
CA ILE A 203 43.60 -15.51 6.32
C ILE A 203 43.96 -16.01 7.71
#